data_154c341a068164c423681cc44ab1b325
#
_entry.id   154c341a068164c423681cc44ab1b325
#
_cell.length_a   1.000
_cell.length_b   1.000
_cell.length_c   1.000
_cell.angle_alpha   90.00
_cell.angle_beta   90.00
_cell.angle_gamma   90.00
#
_symmetry.space_group_name_H-M   'P 1'
#
loop_
_entity.id
_entity.type
_entity.pdbx_description
1 polymer ?
#
loop_
_entity_poly.entity_id
_entity_poly.type
_entity_poly.pdbx_seq_one_letter_code
_entity_poly.pdbx_strand_id
1 'polypeptide(L)'
;AWFLGTKIGHDPIGALAARVLMLMGVSTFVVGVLTAEAFGFIIEDWSPFAGFYDWTYDPIVFPAFVSETMGMSHTHIPFHRASGALQDYVLLSVYIGVIHILIGFVIGFINVFKAHGIAAAFFEKGSWLLILLGGFMHVYLYMTDNTYGTFQGSIWSGITVVGVLCLIYGLAIYEKFGWIGGVIMGPIETFGLLANTLSYLRIMAVGVAGVKIAEVGNEMGFETMVSSIESGDYHIAIIGLILWITIQVFALALGLLSPSIHAA
;
A
#
# COMPACT_ATOMS: atom_id res chain seq x y z
N ALA A 1 17.32 15.88 3.39
CA ALA A 1 16.67 16.43 2.19
C ALA A 1 16.85 17.95 2.11
N TRP A 2 16.43 18.72 3.13
CA TRP A 2 16.57 20.18 3.13
C TRP A 2 18.03 20.64 2.97
N PHE A 3 18.96 20.04 3.72
CA PHE A 3 20.39 20.33 3.67
C PHE A 3 21.02 19.99 2.31
N LEU A 4 20.61 18.87 1.70
CA LEU A 4 21.04 18.51 0.35
C LEU A 4 20.47 19.46 -0.70
N GLY A 5 19.21 19.86 -0.57
CA GLY A 5 18.57 20.81 -1.48
C GLY A 5 19.23 22.20 -1.49
N THR A 6 19.79 22.65 -0.35
CA THR A 6 20.50 23.94 -0.28
C THR A 6 21.91 23.88 -0.85
N LYS A 7 22.59 22.71 -0.80
CA LYS A 7 23.95 22.55 -1.33
C LYS A 7 24.02 22.11 -2.79
N ILE A 8 23.05 21.32 -3.25
CA ILE A 8 23.02 20.73 -4.61
C ILE A 8 22.02 21.50 -5.51
N GLY A 9 21.42 22.58 -5.01
CA GLY A 9 20.37 23.34 -5.70
C GLY A 9 20.78 24.03 -7.02
N HIS A 10 22.04 23.96 -7.41
CA HIS A 10 22.50 24.41 -8.73
C HIS A 10 22.36 23.35 -9.82
N ASP A 11 22.15 22.06 -9.44
CA ASP A 11 21.89 20.98 -10.38
C ASP A 11 20.39 20.65 -10.40
N PRO A 12 19.72 20.74 -11.57
CA PRO A 12 18.27 20.47 -11.67
C PRO A 12 17.89 19.05 -11.20
N ILE A 13 18.75 18.05 -11.41
CA ILE A 13 18.53 16.68 -10.97
C ILE A 13 18.64 16.58 -9.45
N GLY A 14 19.64 17.23 -8.86
CA GLY A 14 19.82 17.26 -7.41
C GLY A 14 18.68 17.96 -6.68
N ALA A 15 18.14 19.04 -7.24
CA ALA A 15 17.00 19.76 -6.69
C ALA A 15 15.72 18.90 -6.74
N LEU A 16 15.50 18.16 -7.84
CA LEU A 16 14.36 17.25 -7.98
C LEU A 16 14.45 16.09 -6.98
N ALA A 17 15.62 15.45 -6.88
CA ALA A 17 15.87 14.39 -5.92
C ALA A 17 15.64 14.83 -4.46
N ALA A 18 16.11 16.04 -4.11
CA ALA A 18 15.89 16.61 -2.78
C ALA A 18 14.40 16.83 -2.47
N ARG A 19 13.61 17.30 -3.45
CA ARG A 19 12.14 17.46 -3.28
C ARG A 19 11.45 16.11 -3.08
N VAL A 20 11.79 15.11 -3.88
CA VAL A 20 11.23 13.75 -3.75
C VAL A 20 11.56 13.17 -2.37
N LEU A 21 12.83 13.24 -1.94
CA LEU A 21 13.24 12.75 -0.62
C LEU A 21 12.55 13.51 0.53
N MET A 22 12.31 14.81 0.36
CA MET A 22 11.57 15.58 1.37
C MET A 22 10.11 15.14 1.47
N LEU A 23 9.43 14.94 0.33
CA LEU A 23 8.05 14.43 0.32
C LEU A 23 7.97 13.02 0.90
N MET A 24 8.90 12.14 0.55
CA MET A 24 8.99 10.80 1.15
C MET A 24 9.20 10.89 2.66
N GLY A 25 10.10 11.76 3.14
CA GLY A 25 10.36 11.96 4.56
C GLY A 25 9.13 12.45 5.33
N VAL A 26 8.39 13.41 4.76
CA VAL A 26 7.13 13.90 5.36
C VAL A 26 6.08 12.79 5.40
N SER A 27 5.89 12.06 4.31
CA SER A 27 4.95 10.93 4.26
C SER A 27 5.31 9.84 5.26
N THR A 28 6.58 9.48 5.37
CA THR A 28 7.07 8.49 6.33
C THR A 28 6.84 8.94 7.76
N PHE A 29 7.10 10.23 8.06
CA PHE A 29 6.84 10.80 9.38
C PHE A 29 5.34 10.74 9.73
N VAL A 30 4.47 11.17 8.81
CA VAL A 30 3.01 11.13 9.03
C VAL A 30 2.54 9.70 9.26
N VAL A 31 2.98 8.75 8.43
CA VAL A 31 2.61 7.33 8.60
C VAL A 31 3.18 6.78 9.92
N GLY A 32 4.43 7.09 10.28
CA GLY A 32 5.03 6.67 11.55
C GLY A 32 4.26 7.16 12.77
N VAL A 33 3.79 8.41 12.73
CA VAL A 33 2.90 8.94 13.78
C VAL A 33 1.56 8.21 13.79
N LEU A 34 0.95 7.97 12.62
CA LEU A 34 -0.34 7.26 12.52
C LEU A 34 -0.25 5.80 12.96
N THR A 35 0.87 5.14 12.76
CA THR A 35 1.08 3.75 13.16
C THR A 35 1.72 3.63 14.55
N ALA A 36 2.06 4.74 15.19
CA ALA A 36 2.81 4.80 16.45
C ALA A 36 4.10 3.96 16.44
N GLU A 37 4.78 3.91 15.29
CA GLU A 37 6.01 3.13 15.09
C GLU A 37 7.14 3.98 14.54
N ALA A 38 8.33 3.86 15.12
CA ALA A 38 9.55 4.43 14.58
C ALA A 38 10.73 3.48 14.75
N PHE A 39 11.50 3.23 13.69
CA PHE A 39 12.68 2.37 13.69
C PHE A 39 12.43 0.95 14.25
N GLY A 40 11.21 0.42 14.06
CA GLY A 40 10.80 -0.88 14.59
C GLY A 40 10.45 -0.88 16.10
N PHE A 41 10.45 0.28 16.75
CA PHE A 41 9.92 0.44 18.11
C PHE A 41 8.46 0.87 18.07
N ILE A 42 7.67 0.34 18.97
CA ILE A 42 6.32 0.80 19.27
C ILE A 42 6.46 2.01 20.20
N ILE A 43 6.04 3.19 19.75
CA ILE A 43 6.22 4.46 20.47
C ILE A 43 5.07 4.68 21.48
N GLU A 44 3.93 4.04 21.24
CA GLU A 44 2.74 4.15 22.07
C GLU A 44 3.03 3.87 23.57
N ASP A 45 3.86 2.88 23.84
CA ASP A 45 4.23 2.48 25.20
C ASP A 45 5.28 3.41 25.86
N TRP A 46 5.85 4.36 25.10
CA TRP A 46 6.91 5.22 25.61
C TRP A 46 6.34 6.47 26.25
N SER A 47 6.63 6.67 27.54
CA SER A 47 6.46 7.98 28.17
C SER A 47 7.52 8.96 27.60
N PRO A 48 7.15 10.15 27.09
CA PRO A 48 5.90 10.90 27.26
C PRO A 48 4.86 10.68 26.13
N PHE A 49 5.06 9.77 25.21
CA PHE A 49 4.21 9.60 24.02
C PHE A 49 2.91 8.82 24.32
N ALA A 50 2.92 7.95 25.34
CA ALA A 50 1.74 7.18 25.74
C ALA A 50 0.51 8.08 25.94
N GLY A 51 0.64 9.15 26.71
CA GLY A 51 -0.47 10.07 26.96
C GLY A 51 -0.97 10.81 25.70
N PHE A 52 -0.11 11.02 24.71
CA PHE A 52 -0.51 11.60 23.42
C PHE A 52 -1.36 10.60 22.62
N TYR A 53 -0.96 9.35 22.56
CA TYR A 53 -1.68 8.31 21.83
C TYR A 53 -3.00 7.97 22.52
N ASP A 54 -3.03 7.81 23.83
CA ASP A 54 -4.26 7.61 24.62
C ASP A 54 -5.27 8.74 24.38
N TRP A 55 -4.80 9.99 24.38
CA TRP A 55 -5.68 11.14 24.15
C TRP A 55 -6.12 11.28 22.69
N THR A 56 -5.25 10.96 21.74
CA THR A 56 -5.48 11.26 20.32
C THR A 56 -6.16 10.11 19.58
N TYR A 57 -5.86 8.85 19.94
CA TYR A 57 -6.27 7.68 19.18
C TYR A 57 -7.28 6.79 19.87
N ASP A 58 -7.30 6.75 21.20
CA ASP A 58 -8.29 5.97 21.93
C ASP A 58 -9.76 6.34 21.58
N PRO A 59 -10.10 7.63 21.35
CA PRO A 59 -11.43 7.99 20.81
C PRO A 59 -11.58 7.78 19.31
N ILE A 60 -10.50 7.57 18.53
CA ILE A 60 -10.58 7.33 17.10
C ILE A 60 -10.76 5.81 16.86
N VAL A 61 -11.93 5.32 17.18
CA VAL A 61 -12.37 3.99 16.83
C VAL A 61 -12.93 4.05 15.41
N PHE A 62 -12.48 3.16 14.53
CA PHE A 62 -13.21 2.98 13.27
C PHE A 62 -14.64 2.58 13.62
N PRO A 63 -15.66 3.26 13.06
CA PRO A 63 -17.03 2.83 13.26
C PRO A 63 -17.15 1.33 12.99
N ALA A 64 -17.82 0.59 13.85
CA ALA A 64 -17.89 -0.87 13.74
C ALA A 64 -18.33 -1.33 12.34
N PHE A 65 -19.24 -0.58 11.69
CA PHE A 65 -19.66 -0.85 10.33
C PHE A 65 -18.51 -0.75 9.29
N VAL A 66 -17.49 0.12 9.53
CA VAL A 66 -16.33 0.24 8.62
C VAL A 66 -15.41 -0.94 8.81
N SER A 67 -15.08 -1.30 10.04
CA SER A 67 -14.21 -2.45 10.31
C SER A 67 -14.84 -3.77 9.85
N GLU A 68 -16.13 -3.97 10.11
CA GLU A 68 -16.88 -5.13 9.61
C GLU A 68 -16.95 -5.15 8.08
N THR A 69 -17.27 -4.00 7.44
CA THR A 69 -17.36 -3.91 6.00
C THR A 69 -15.99 -4.10 5.34
N MET A 70 -14.90 -3.64 5.96
CA MET A 70 -13.54 -3.81 5.45
C MET A 70 -12.92 -5.17 5.82
N GLY A 71 -13.57 -5.98 6.66
CA GLY A 71 -13.05 -7.27 7.11
C GLY A 71 -11.80 -7.14 7.99
N MET A 72 -11.63 -6.00 8.67
CA MET A 72 -10.50 -5.73 9.53
C MET A 72 -10.74 -6.27 10.93
N SER A 73 -9.73 -6.88 11.53
CA SER A 73 -9.80 -7.42 12.89
C SER A 73 -9.57 -6.36 13.96
N HIS A 74 -8.81 -5.31 13.64
CA HIS A 74 -8.52 -4.21 14.54
C HIS A 74 -9.45 -3.03 14.26
N THR A 75 -10.05 -2.50 15.32
CA THR A 75 -11.00 -1.39 15.26
C THR A 75 -10.42 -0.07 15.71
N HIS A 76 -9.19 -0.07 16.23
CA HIS A 76 -8.52 1.10 16.80
C HIS A 76 -7.30 1.48 15.99
N ILE A 77 -7.03 2.77 15.89
CA ILE A 77 -5.75 3.30 15.47
C ILE A 77 -4.93 3.53 16.78
N PRO A 78 -3.63 3.26 16.80
CA PRO A 78 -2.74 2.92 15.69
C PRO A 78 -2.72 1.42 15.33
N PHE A 79 -2.44 1.13 14.08
CA PHE A 79 -2.19 -0.24 13.61
C PHE A 79 -0.68 -0.51 13.64
N HIS A 80 -0.21 -1.35 14.54
CA HIS A 80 1.20 -1.71 14.59
C HIS A 80 1.55 -2.77 13.54
N ARG A 81 2.52 -2.45 12.69
CA ARG A 81 3.04 -3.41 11.68
C ARG A 81 3.84 -4.54 12.30
N ALA A 82 4.43 -4.29 13.47
CA ALA A 82 5.20 -5.27 14.22
C ALA A 82 4.32 -6.30 14.95
N SER A 83 3.18 -5.91 15.49
CA SER A 83 2.40 -6.67 16.47
C SER A 83 1.17 -7.43 15.94
N GLY A 84 1.26 -8.12 14.81
CA GLY A 84 0.21 -9.07 14.41
C GLY A 84 -0.95 -8.52 13.58
N ALA A 85 -1.05 -7.22 13.34
CA ALA A 85 -2.04 -6.58 12.45
C ALA A 85 -1.69 -6.72 10.95
N LEU A 86 -0.83 -7.68 10.58
CA LEU A 86 -0.37 -7.87 9.21
C LEU A 86 -1.53 -8.07 8.23
N GLN A 87 -2.56 -8.81 8.63
CA GLN A 87 -3.73 -9.05 7.79
C GLN A 87 -4.49 -7.75 7.48
N ASP A 88 -4.64 -6.87 8.46
CA ASP A 88 -5.31 -5.59 8.30
C ASP A 88 -4.51 -4.64 7.38
N TYR A 89 -3.17 -4.68 7.46
CA TYR A 89 -2.31 -3.96 6.52
C TYR A 89 -2.41 -4.47 5.09
N VAL A 90 -2.49 -5.79 4.89
CA VAL A 90 -2.74 -6.39 3.58
C VAL A 90 -4.05 -5.86 3.01
N LEU A 91 -5.12 -5.94 3.77
CA LEU A 91 -6.44 -5.45 3.36
C LEU A 91 -6.42 -3.96 3.06
N LEU A 92 -5.87 -3.14 3.96
CA LEU A 92 -5.74 -1.69 3.76
C LEU A 92 -4.98 -1.35 2.47
N SER A 93 -3.89 -2.06 2.19
CA SER A 93 -3.11 -1.85 0.96
C SER A 93 -3.89 -2.19 -0.30
N VAL A 94 -4.69 -3.25 -0.26
CA VAL A 94 -5.59 -3.61 -1.37
C VAL A 94 -6.65 -2.54 -1.57
N TYR A 95 -7.30 -2.06 -0.51
CA TYR A 95 -8.30 -1.00 -0.59
C TYR A 95 -7.73 0.29 -1.17
N ILE A 96 -6.55 0.73 -0.68
CA ILE A 96 -5.85 1.91 -1.22
C ILE A 96 -5.55 1.71 -2.72
N GLY A 97 -5.07 0.53 -3.09
CA GLY A 97 -4.77 0.18 -4.48
C GLY A 97 -6.01 0.24 -5.38
N VAL A 98 -7.11 -0.37 -4.95
CA VAL A 98 -8.39 -0.37 -5.68
C VAL A 98 -8.93 1.05 -5.82
N ILE A 99 -8.93 1.84 -4.75
CA ILE A 99 -9.41 3.23 -4.78
C ILE A 99 -8.54 4.07 -5.74
N HIS A 100 -7.22 3.92 -5.69
CA HIS A 100 -6.31 4.66 -6.58
C HIS A 100 -6.55 4.31 -8.06
N ILE A 101 -6.69 3.02 -8.38
CA ILE A 101 -6.98 2.57 -9.74
C ILE A 101 -8.37 3.04 -10.17
N LEU A 102 -9.37 3.00 -9.28
CA LEU A 102 -10.72 3.51 -9.54
C LEU A 102 -10.70 5.00 -9.93
N ILE A 103 -9.99 5.82 -9.16
CA ILE A 103 -9.82 7.25 -9.47
C ILE A 103 -9.16 7.43 -10.84
N GLY A 104 -8.12 6.65 -11.14
CA GLY A 104 -7.45 6.68 -12.44
C GLY A 104 -8.40 6.37 -13.60
N PHE A 105 -9.24 5.35 -13.47
CA PHE A 105 -10.24 5.01 -14.49
C PHE A 105 -11.35 6.04 -14.62
N VAL A 106 -11.82 6.64 -13.52
CA VAL A 106 -12.80 7.72 -13.56
C VAL A 106 -12.25 8.93 -14.29
N ILE A 107 -11.02 9.34 -14.00
CA ILE A 107 -10.36 10.45 -14.72
C ILE A 107 -10.18 10.07 -16.20
N GLY A 108 -9.75 8.86 -16.49
CA GLY A 108 -9.63 8.33 -17.86
C GLY A 108 -10.97 8.35 -18.59
N PHE A 109 -12.05 7.92 -17.95
CA PHE A 109 -13.40 7.97 -18.49
C PHE A 109 -13.83 9.40 -18.86
N ILE A 110 -13.61 10.36 -17.94
CA ILE A 110 -13.94 11.77 -18.19
C ILE A 110 -13.14 12.33 -19.38
N ASN A 111 -11.86 11.96 -19.51
CA ASN A 111 -11.03 12.42 -20.59
C ASN A 111 -11.50 11.86 -21.96
N VAL A 112 -11.77 10.56 -22.03
CA VAL A 112 -12.28 9.93 -23.27
C VAL A 112 -13.67 10.43 -23.59
N PHE A 113 -14.54 10.65 -22.59
CA PHE A 113 -15.86 11.23 -22.79
C PHE A 113 -15.79 12.61 -23.47
N LYS A 114 -14.87 13.46 -23.03
CA LYS A 114 -14.67 14.79 -23.64
C LYS A 114 -14.09 14.74 -25.04
N ALA A 115 -13.26 13.75 -25.35
CA ALA A 115 -12.57 13.61 -26.62
C ALA A 115 -13.40 12.87 -27.69
N HIS A 116 -14.05 11.77 -27.31
CA HIS A 116 -14.66 10.83 -28.28
C HIS A 116 -16.13 10.52 -28.00
N GLY A 117 -16.72 11.15 -26.98
CA GLY A 117 -18.11 10.97 -26.62
C GLY A 117 -18.39 9.79 -25.68
N ILE A 118 -19.68 9.65 -25.27
CA ILE A 118 -20.08 8.74 -24.21
C ILE A 118 -19.90 7.24 -24.56
N ALA A 119 -20.18 6.88 -25.83
CA ALA A 119 -20.06 5.46 -26.24
C ALA A 119 -18.61 4.99 -26.20
N ALA A 120 -17.66 5.77 -26.73
CA ALA A 120 -16.25 5.46 -26.65
C ALA A 120 -15.77 5.41 -25.19
N ALA A 121 -16.14 6.39 -24.37
CA ALA A 121 -15.79 6.42 -22.95
C ALA A 121 -16.28 5.15 -22.20
N PHE A 122 -17.48 4.70 -22.49
CA PHE A 122 -18.03 3.51 -21.84
C PHE A 122 -17.28 2.23 -22.24
N PHE A 123 -17.03 2.03 -23.53
CA PHE A 123 -16.36 0.80 -23.99
C PHE A 123 -14.85 0.80 -23.75
N GLU A 124 -14.16 1.95 -23.77
CA GLU A 124 -12.72 2.05 -23.51
C GLU A 124 -12.37 2.10 -22.02
N LYS A 125 -13.14 2.83 -21.19
CA LYS A 125 -12.82 3.04 -19.76
C LYS A 125 -13.93 2.59 -18.82
N GLY A 126 -15.20 2.67 -19.20
CA GLY A 126 -16.33 2.20 -18.40
C GLY A 126 -16.32 0.68 -18.19
N SER A 127 -15.88 -0.09 -19.19
CA SER A 127 -15.67 -1.52 -19.09
C SER A 127 -14.70 -1.88 -17.96
N TRP A 128 -13.61 -1.14 -17.80
CA TRP A 128 -12.64 -1.30 -16.73
C TRP A 128 -13.22 -1.03 -15.35
N LEU A 129 -14.08 -0.02 -15.22
CA LEU A 129 -14.80 0.28 -13.98
C LEU A 129 -15.72 -0.88 -13.60
N LEU A 130 -16.42 -1.48 -14.56
CA LEU A 130 -17.28 -2.65 -14.32
C LEU A 130 -16.45 -3.86 -13.87
N ILE A 131 -15.32 -4.13 -14.52
CA ILE A 131 -14.42 -5.24 -14.18
C ILE A 131 -13.84 -5.03 -12.78
N LEU A 132 -13.34 -3.82 -12.48
CA LEU A 132 -12.75 -3.51 -11.19
C LEU A 132 -13.78 -3.63 -10.06
N LEU A 133 -14.95 -2.99 -10.22
CA LEU A 133 -15.98 -2.99 -9.19
C LEU A 133 -16.58 -4.39 -9.01
N GLY A 134 -16.95 -5.05 -10.10
CA GLY A 134 -17.52 -6.40 -10.06
C GLY A 134 -16.53 -7.43 -9.52
N GLY A 135 -15.28 -7.40 -9.97
CA GLY A 135 -14.22 -8.29 -9.53
C GLY A 135 -13.86 -8.08 -8.06
N PHE A 136 -13.71 -6.82 -7.65
CA PHE A 136 -13.42 -6.49 -6.25
C PHE A 136 -14.54 -6.93 -5.31
N MET A 137 -15.79 -6.62 -5.61
CA MET A 137 -16.94 -7.03 -4.80
C MET A 137 -17.15 -8.55 -4.77
N HIS A 138 -16.83 -9.22 -5.88
CA HIS A 138 -16.86 -10.68 -5.92
C HIS A 138 -15.82 -11.31 -4.98
N VAL A 139 -14.58 -10.85 -5.02
CA VAL A 139 -13.50 -11.32 -4.13
C VAL A 139 -13.81 -10.96 -2.68
N TYR A 140 -14.29 -9.76 -2.42
CA TYR A 140 -14.67 -9.30 -1.09
C TYR A 140 -15.74 -10.21 -0.45
N LEU A 141 -16.82 -10.48 -1.16
CA LEU A 141 -17.89 -11.38 -0.67
C LEU A 141 -17.39 -12.82 -0.51
N TYR A 142 -16.52 -13.29 -1.40
CA TYR A 142 -15.90 -14.61 -1.27
C TYR A 142 -15.06 -14.74 0.01
N MET A 143 -14.41 -13.67 0.44
CA MET A 143 -13.61 -13.68 1.66
C MET A 143 -14.41 -13.48 2.94
N THR A 144 -15.51 -12.72 2.88
CA THR A 144 -16.30 -12.35 4.06
C THR A 144 -17.53 -13.22 4.28
N ASP A 145 -18.11 -13.78 3.23
CA ASP A 145 -19.29 -14.62 3.31
C ASP A 145 -18.96 -16.08 3.01
N ASN A 146 -18.92 -16.92 4.05
CA ASN A 146 -18.63 -18.36 3.95
C ASN A 146 -19.66 -19.14 3.11
N THR A 147 -20.82 -18.55 2.84
CA THR A 147 -21.88 -19.15 1.99
C THR A 147 -21.71 -18.79 0.52
N TYR A 148 -20.82 -17.83 0.21
CA TYR A 148 -20.58 -17.32 -1.12
C TYR A 148 -19.69 -18.27 -1.92
N GLY A 149 -20.26 -19.01 -2.85
CA GLY A 149 -19.52 -19.96 -3.70
C GLY A 149 -18.66 -19.27 -4.76
N THR A 150 -17.54 -19.88 -5.09
CA THR A 150 -16.49 -19.33 -5.98
C THR A 150 -16.97 -18.93 -7.38
N PHE A 151 -18.05 -19.53 -7.90
CA PHE A 151 -18.60 -19.25 -9.23
C PHE A 151 -20.13 -19.35 -9.33
N GLN A 152 -20.80 -19.33 -8.22
CA GLN A 152 -22.27 -19.36 -8.25
C GLN A 152 -22.78 -17.96 -8.58
N GLY A 153 -23.47 -17.86 -9.70
CA GLY A 153 -24.34 -16.81 -10.22
C GLY A 153 -24.62 -15.55 -9.40
N SER A 154 -23.55 -14.98 -8.83
CA SER A 154 -23.64 -13.71 -8.13
C SER A 154 -23.79 -12.58 -9.13
N ILE A 155 -24.57 -11.56 -8.77
CA ILE A 155 -24.73 -10.36 -9.57
C ILE A 155 -23.37 -9.71 -9.86
N TRP A 156 -22.40 -9.77 -8.96
CA TRP A 156 -21.07 -9.18 -9.09
C TRP A 156 -20.20 -9.93 -10.09
N SER A 157 -20.26 -11.27 -10.11
CA SER A 157 -19.57 -12.05 -11.14
C SER A 157 -20.20 -11.78 -12.53
N GLY A 158 -21.51 -11.59 -12.59
CA GLY A 158 -22.21 -11.18 -13.80
C GLY A 158 -21.74 -9.82 -14.31
N ILE A 159 -21.60 -8.83 -13.43
CA ILE A 159 -21.07 -7.48 -13.76
C ILE A 159 -19.65 -7.58 -14.30
N THR A 160 -18.80 -8.41 -13.70
CA THR A 160 -17.42 -8.64 -14.17
C THR A 160 -17.41 -9.22 -15.58
N VAL A 161 -18.21 -10.26 -15.83
CA VAL A 161 -18.31 -10.88 -17.16
C VAL A 161 -18.81 -9.87 -18.21
N VAL A 162 -19.86 -9.10 -17.88
CA VAL A 162 -20.36 -8.03 -18.76
C VAL A 162 -19.27 -6.99 -19.02
N GLY A 163 -18.51 -6.60 -18.00
CA GLY A 163 -17.36 -5.70 -18.15
C GLY A 163 -16.31 -6.24 -19.11
N VAL A 164 -15.95 -7.53 -19.01
CA VAL A 164 -14.99 -8.17 -19.92
C VAL A 164 -15.52 -8.21 -21.37
N LEU A 165 -16.81 -8.53 -21.56
CA LEU A 165 -17.42 -8.51 -22.88
C LEU A 165 -17.44 -7.09 -23.49
N CYS A 166 -17.75 -6.08 -22.69
CA CYS A 166 -17.67 -4.68 -23.12
C CYS A 166 -16.23 -4.26 -23.46
N LEU A 167 -15.25 -4.74 -22.71
CA LEU A 167 -13.81 -4.50 -22.98
C LEU A 167 -13.42 -5.10 -24.32
N ILE A 168 -13.76 -6.38 -24.56
CA ILE A 168 -13.51 -7.06 -25.84
C ILE A 168 -14.11 -6.28 -27.01
N TYR A 169 -15.35 -5.81 -26.87
CA TYR A 169 -16.01 -4.99 -27.88
C TYR A 169 -15.30 -3.65 -28.08
N GLY A 170 -14.88 -2.99 -27.00
CA GLY A 170 -14.11 -1.74 -27.03
C GLY A 170 -12.80 -1.90 -27.79
N LEU A 171 -12.01 -2.93 -27.45
CA LEU A 171 -10.75 -3.26 -28.13
C LEU A 171 -10.96 -3.57 -29.62
N ALA A 172 -12.01 -4.34 -29.94
CA ALA A 172 -12.27 -4.76 -31.32
C ALA A 172 -12.66 -3.59 -32.23
N ILE A 173 -13.51 -2.66 -31.76
CA ILE A 173 -14.13 -1.63 -32.59
C ILE A 173 -13.47 -0.26 -32.39
N TYR A 174 -13.31 0.18 -31.14
CA TYR A 174 -12.80 1.54 -30.84
C TYR A 174 -11.27 1.61 -30.97
N GLU A 175 -10.55 0.61 -30.47
CA GLU A 175 -9.09 0.54 -30.60
C GLU A 175 -8.61 -0.15 -31.89
N LYS A 176 -9.54 -0.60 -32.74
CA LYS A 176 -9.29 -1.17 -34.07
C LYS A 176 -8.41 -2.43 -34.08
N PHE A 177 -8.35 -3.19 -33.00
CA PHE A 177 -7.63 -4.48 -32.97
C PHE A 177 -8.33 -5.59 -33.76
N GLY A 178 -9.61 -5.38 -34.15
CA GLY A 178 -10.44 -6.40 -34.78
C GLY A 178 -10.94 -7.45 -33.77
N TRP A 179 -11.90 -8.27 -34.17
CA TRP A 179 -12.55 -9.23 -33.28
C TRP A 179 -11.60 -10.27 -32.68
N ILE A 180 -10.67 -10.80 -33.49
CA ILE A 180 -9.69 -11.79 -33.03
C ILE A 180 -8.74 -11.15 -32.01
N GLY A 181 -8.26 -9.94 -32.29
CA GLY A 181 -7.43 -9.17 -31.38
C GLY A 181 -8.13 -8.86 -30.06
N GLY A 182 -9.38 -8.38 -30.12
CA GLY A 182 -10.17 -8.08 -28.93
C GLY A 182 -10.40 -9.27 -28.00
N VAL A 183 -10.73 -10.44 -28.58
CA VAL A 183 -10.96 -11.69 -27.80
C VAL A 183 -9.68 -12.18 -27.13
N ILE A 184 -8.52 -12.02 -27.77
CA ILE A 184 -7.23 -12.42 -27.17
C ILE A 184 -6.74 -11.39 -26.16
N MET A 185 -6.80 -10.10 -26.51
CA MET A 185 -6.25 -9.03 -25.67
C MET A 185 -7.14 -8.72 -24.44
N GLY A 186 -8.47 -8.84 -24.54
CA GLY A 186 -9.39 -8.53 -23.45
C GLY A 186 -9.07 -9.29 -22.14
N PRO A 187 -8.98 -10.62 -22.16
CA PRO A 187 -8.55 -11.38 -20.99
C PRO A 187 -7.13 -11.02 -20.51
N ILE A 188 -6.18 -10.84 -21.43
CA ILE A 188 -4.79 -10.49 -21.08
C ILE A 188 -4.75 -9.16 -20.33
N GLU A 189 -5.45 -8.15 -20.82
CA GLU A 189 -5.52 -6.85 -20.17
C GLU A 189 -6.26 -6.93 -18.83
N THR A 190 -7.31 -7.75 -18.72
CA THR A 190 -8.00 -7.98 -17.44
C THR A 190 -7.06 -8.56 -16.40
N PHE A 191 -6.17 -9.49 -16.77
CA PHE A 191 -5.10 -9.96 -15.88
C PHE A 191 -4.08 -8.84 -15.54
N GLY A 192 -3.81 -7.94 -16.47
CA GLY A 192 -3.00 -6.74 -16.22
C GLY A 192 -3.58 -5.85 -15.12
N LEU A 193 -4.90 -5.68 -15.07
CA LEU A 193 -5.58 -4.96 -13.98
C LEU A 193 -5.35 -5.63 -12.62
N LEU A 194 -5.48 -6.95 -12.56
CA LEU A 194 -5.20 -7.72 -11.34
C LEU A 194 -3.74 -7.56 -10.92
N ALA A 195 -2.79 -7.66 -11.86
CA ALA A 195 -1.37 -7.46 -11.60
C ALA A 195 -1.06 -6.06 -11.05
N ASN A 196 -1.70 -5.02 -11.57
CA ASN A 196 -1.58 -3.65 -11.07
C ASN A 196 -2.10 -3.53 -9.63
N THR A 197 -3.24 -4.15 -9.31
CA THR A 197 -3.78 -4.16 -7.94
C THR A 197 -2.82 -4.89 -6.99
N LEU A 198 -2.27 -6.05 -7.40
CA LEU A 198 -1.30 -6.80 -6.62
C LEU A 198 0.04 -6.08 -6.44
N SER A 199 0.36 -5.10 -7.29
CA SER A 199 1.57 -4.29 -7.15
C SER A 199 1.59 -3.51 -5.83
N TYR A 200 0.43 -3.10 -5.31
CA TYR A 200 0.32 -2.45 -3.99
C TYR A 200 0.69 -3.40 -2.85
N LEU A 201 0.32 -4.68 -2.95
CA LEU A 201 0.73 -5.70 -1.99
C LEU A 201 2.25 -5.88 -1.94
N ARG A 202 2.92 -5.75 -3.08
CA ARG A 202 4.40 -5.82 -3.13
C ARG A 202 5.03 -4.67 -2.34
N ILE A 203 4.54 -3.44 -2.53
CA ILE A 203 5.04 -2.28 -1.80
C ILE A 203 4.82 -2.47 -0.29
N MET A 204 3.63 -2.92 0.10
CA MET A 204 3.31 -3.23 1.50
C MET A 204 4.23 -4.32 2.06
N ALA A 205 4.42 -5.43 1.33
CA ALA A 205 5.25 -6.54 1.79
C ALA A 205 6.70 -6.11 2.07
N VAL A 206 7.29 -5.27 1.20
CA VAL A 206 8.63 -4.72 1.43
C VAL A 206 8.63 -3.75 2.62
N GLY A 207 7.59 -2.94 2.78
CA GLY A 207 7.44 -2.05 3.93
C GLY A 207 7.38 -2.81 5.25
N VAL A 208 6.57 -3.87 5.32
CA VAL A 208 6.48 -4.75 6.51
C VAL A 208 7.79 -5.48 6.76
N ALA A 209 8.45 -6.00 5.71
CA ALA A 209 9.75 -6.65 5.86
C ALA A 209 10.80 -5.68 6.44
N GLY A 210 10.81 -4.42 6.00
CA GLY A 210 11.70 -3.39 6.55
C GLY A 210 11.47 -3.14 8.05
N VAL A 211 10.19 -3.07 8.47
CA VAL A 211 9.84 -2.91 9.89
C VAL A 211 10.26 -4.14 10.71
N LYS A 212 9.99 -5.35 10.21
CA LYS A 212 10.39 -6.58 10.90
C LYS A 212 11.91 -6.73 11.03
N ILE A 213 12.66 -6.31 10.03
CA ILE A 213 14.13 -6.25 10.12
C ILE A 213 14.59 -5.25 11.18
N ALA A 214 13.95 -4.07 11.24
CA ALA A 214 14.27 -3.07 12.26
C ALA A 214 13.94 -3.57 13.68
N GLU A 215 12.81 -4.28 13.86
CA GLU A 215 12.40 -4.91 15.11
C GLU A 215 13.44 -5.95 15.59
N VAL A 216 13.89 -6.85 14.69
CA VAL A 216 14.97 -7.79 14.99
C VAL A 216 16.27 -7.05 15.38
N GLY A 217 16.56 -5.92 14.72
CA GLY A 217 17.69 -5.07 15.11
C GLY A 217 17.56 -4.52 16.53
N ASN A 218 16.34 -4.16 16.94
CA ASN A 218 16.07 -3.70 18.30
C ASN A 218 16.25 -4.84 19.32
N GLU A 219 15.68 -6.00 19.08
CA GLU A 219 15.80 -7.16 19.97
C GLU A 219 17.25 -7.63 20.10
N MET A 220 17.97 -7.82 18.98
CA MET A 220 19.33 -8.37 18.99
C MET A 220 20.40 -7.33 19.29
N GLY A 221 20.25 -6.08 18.86
CA GLY A 221 21.26 -5.05 18.98
C GLY A 221 21.02 -4.11 20.15
N PHE A 222 19.85 -3.45 20.19
CA PHE A 222 19.54 -2.45 21.20
C PHE A 222 19.39 -3.06 22.60
N GLU A 223 18.64 -4.14 22.77
CA GLU A 223 18.47 -4.83 24.06
C GLU A 223 19.79 -5.40 24.57
N THR A 224 20.62 -5.98 23.68
CA THR A 224 21.95 -6.44 24.04
C THR A 224 22.84 -5.28 24.51
N MET A 225 22.77 -4.13 23.86
CA MET A 225 23.51 -2.93 24.26
C MET A 225 23.07 -2.47 25.66
N VAL A 226 21.77 -2.34 25.91
CA VAL A 226 21.23 -1.86 27.18
C VAL A 226 21.57 -2.82 28.33
N SER A 227 21.31 -4.11 28.17
CA SER A 227 21.59 -5.12 29.18
C SER A 227 23.08 -5.24 29.50
N SER A 228 23.95 -5.07 28.50
CA SER A 228 25.40 -5.09 28.70
C SER A 228 25.92 -3.84 29.41
N ILE A 229 25.29 -2.69 29.23
CA ILE A 229 25.62 -1.48 30.00
C ILE A 229 25.23 -1.67 31.47
N GLU A 230 24.08 -2.25 31.76
CA GLU A 230 23.61 -2.54 33.13
C GLU A 230 24.50 -3.55 33.84
N SER A 231 25.03 -4.56 33.12
CA SER A 231 25.96 -5.56 33.67
C SER A 231 27.41 -5.07 33.76
N GLY A 232 27.75 -3.91 33.18
CA GLY A 232 29.10 -3.37 33.16
C GLY A 232 30.02 -3.92 32.04
N ASP A 233 29.45 -4.71 31.11
CA ASP A 233 30.18 -5.34 30.00
C ASP A 233 30.24 -4.43 28.77
N TYR A 234 30.93 -3.29 28.87
CA TYR A 234 30.95 -2.25 27.86
C TYR A 234 31.42 -2.70 26.46
N HIS A 235 32.29 -3.74 26.38
CA HIS A 235 32.72 -4.27 25.09
C HIS A 235 31.58 -4.99 24.33
N ILE A 236 30.70 -5.68 25.05
CA ILE A 236 29.51 -6.29 24.45
C ILE A 236 28.50 -5.21 24.08
N ALA A 237 28.36 -4.17 24.90
CA ALA A 237 27.49 -3.03 24.58
C ALA A 237 27.88 -2.33 23.26
N ILE A 238 29.20 -2.18 23.00
CA ILE A 238 29.68 -1.62 21.73
C ILE A 238 29.32 -2.53 20.54
N ILE A 239 29.43 -3.84 20.69
CA ILE A 239 29.06 -4.82 19.67
C ILE A 239 27.54 -4.72 19.39
N GLY A 240 26.72 -4.66 20.43
CA GLY A 240 25.27 -4.47 20.32
C GLY A 240 24.90 -3.17 19.57
N LEU A 241 25.58 -2.06 19.89
CA LEU A 241 25.37 -0.78 19.22
C LEU A 241 25.72 -0.85 17.73
N ILE A 242 26.86 -1.45 17.37
CA ILE A 242 27.26 -1.59 15.96
C ILE A 242 26.25 -2.47 15.21
N LEU A 243 25.82 -3.55 15.80
CA LEU A 243 24.82 -4.46 15.22
C LEU A 243 23.50 -3.71 14.99
N TRP A 244 23.01 -3.00 16.00
CA TRP A 244 21.80 -2.20 15.90
C TRP A 244 21.86 -1.18 14.78
N ILE A 245 22.92 -0.35 14.72
CA ILE A 245 23.08 0.67 13.67
C ILE A 245 23.13 0.01 12.29
N THR A 246 23.84 -1.10 12.14
CA THR A 246 23.99 -1.80 10.86
C THR A 246 22.62 -2.30 10.35
N ILE A 247 21.83 -2.92 11.22
CA ILE A 247 20.51 -3.43 10.86
C ILE A 247 19.54 -2.27 10.56
N GLN A 248 19.56 -1.18 11.34
CA GLN A 248 18.71 -0.01 11.09
C GLN A 248 19.04 0.67 9.75
N VAL A 249 20.33 0.82 9.41
CA VAL A 249 20.75 1.33 8.11
C VAL A 249 20.29 0.43 6.96
N PHE A 250 20.36 -0.89 7.14
CA PHE A 250 19.87 -1.84 6.15
C PHE A 250 18.35 -1.77 5.97
N ALA A 251 17.57 -1.70 7.06
CA ALA A 251 16.12 -1.53 7.02
C ALA A 251 15.72 -0.21 6.32
N LEU A 252 16.44 0.88 6.61
CA LEU A 252 16.24 2.17 5.95
C LEU A 252 16.55 2.08 4.45
N ALA A 253 17.64 1.42 4.07
CA ALA A 253 18.02 1.23 2.67
C ALA A 253 16.94 0.46 1.89
N LEU A 254 16.39 -0.62 2.47
CA LEU A 254 15.27 -1.36 1.87
C LEU A 254 14.03 -0.47 1.69
N GLY A 255 13.70 0.33 2.69
CA GLY A 255 12.57 1.27 2.63
C GLY A 255 12.73 2.34 1.56
N LEU A 256 13.94 2.78 1.27
CA LEU A 256 14.23 3.76 0.20
C LEU A 256 14.31 3.12 -1.19
N LEU A 257 14.87 1.91 -1.29
CA LEU A 257 15.04 1.23 -2.58
C LEU A 257 13.70 0.79 -3.18
N SER A 258 12.77 0.30 -2.36
CA SER A 258 11.50 -0.23 -2.84
C SER A 258 10.70 0.78 -3.67
N PRO A 259 10.39 2.00 -3.18
CA PRO A 259 9.68 2.99 -3.99
C PRO A 259 10.50 3.46 -5.21
N SER A 260 11.83 3.52 -5.08
CA SER A 260 12.70 3.97 -6.16
C SER A 260 12.72 3.02 -7.35
N ILE A 261 12.73 1.71 -7.11
CA ILE A 261 12.68 0.68 -8.17
C ILE A 261 11.32 0.70 -8.89
N HIS A 262 10.24 1.06 -8.19
CA HIS A 262 8.91 1.10 -8.82
C HIS A 262 8.62 2.41 -9.55
N ALA A 263 9.40 3.46 -9.27
CA ALA A 263 9.28 4.76 -9.93
C ALA A 263 10.15 4.87 -11.19
N ALA A 264 11.12 3.99 -11.37
CA ALA A 264 12.00 3.92 -12.53
C ALA A 264 11.44 2.97 -13.60
#